data_20a5ddb1d15ee1996bd8cce185733180
#
_entry.id   20a5ddb1d15ee1996bd8cce185733180
#
_cell.length_a   1.000
_cell.length_b   1.000
_cell.length_c   1.000
_cell.angle_alpha   90.00
_cell.angle_beta   90.00
_cell.angle_gamma   90.00
#
_symmetry.space_group_name_H-M   'P 1'
#
loop_
_entity.id
_entity.type
_entity.pdbx_description
1 polymer ?
#
loop_
_entity_poly.entity_id
_entity_poly.type
_entity_poly.pdbx_seq_one_letter_code
_entity_poly.pdbx_strand_id
1 'polypeptide(L)'
;LASKSINWAEKIVNGDPFYTYCFLGLANDNPKPLNNYARAVMKNPEMMKEQSVRDFLKRQVRKYIDSMKCGKIYLKACYKFLIPDIIMMLEWIGGDKNPKGALEADEFWAKGYEGEHAIERNPHICKSEHLILKAKHTEELERYCGHLVNTCMLNGKSPSPQRMNGADYDGD
;
A
#
# COMPACT_ATOMS: atom_id res chain seq x y z
N LEU A 1 -1.02 -4.23 15.84
CA LEU A 1 -1.54 -3.20 14.91
C LEU A 1 -2.71 -2.43 15.52
N ALA A 2 -3.76 -3.10 16.00
CA ALA A 2 -4.92 -2.43 16.63
C ALA A 2 -4.53 -1.52 17.79
N SER A 3 -3.62 -1.94 18.69
CA SER A 3 -3.13 -1.13 19.81
C SER A 3 -2.44 0.16 19.36
N LYS A 4 -1.68 0.13 18.27
CA LYS A 4 -1.04 1.33 17.71
C LYS A 4 -2.09 2.29 17.14
N SER A 5 -3.11 1.78 16.49
CA SER A 5 -4.18 2.60 15.91
C SER A 5 -5.06 3.24 16.98
N ILE A 6 -5.32 2.53 18.09
CA ILE A 6 -6.04 3.09 19.27
C ILE A 6 -5.23 4.22 19.91
N ASN A 7 -3.94 4.01 20.17
CA ASN A 7 -3.05 5.03 20.72
C ASN A 7 -3.01 6.28 19.81
N TRP A 8 -3.01 6.10 18.50
CA TRP A 8 -3.09 7.21 17.55
C TRP A 8 -4.37 8.02 17.72
N ALA A 9 -5.51 7.33 17.77
CA ALA A 9 -6.82 7.94 17.97
C ALA A 9 -6.90 8.74 19.30
N GLU A 10 -6.39 8.16 20.38
CA GLU A 10 -6.33 8.82 21.69
C GLU A 10 -5.52 10.11 21.65
N LYS A 11 -4.35 10.10 21.02
CA LYS A 11 -3.50 11.28 20.89
C LYS A 11 -4.17 12.40 20.09
N ILE A 12 -4.88 12.07 19.00
CA ILE A 12 -5.62 13.06 18.22
C ILE A 12 -6.75 13.68 19.05
N VAL A 13 -7.52 12.85 19.77
CA VAL A 13 -8.63 13.34 20.61
C VAL A 13 -8.13 14.22 21.76
N ASN A 14 -6.96 13.90 22.30
CA ASN A 14 -6.31 14.67 23.36
C ASN A 14 -5.62 15.95 22.85
N GLY A 15 -5.62 16.17 21.53
CA GLY A 15 -5.11 17.40 20.92
C GLY A 15 -3.60 17.43 20.75
N ASP A 16 -2.94 16.29 20.63
CA ASP A 16 -1.52 16.22 20.28
C ASP A 16 -1.30 16.84 18.88
N PRO A 17 -0.49 17.92 18.78
CA PRO A 17 -0.31 18.64 17.53
C PRO A 17 0.25 17.77 16.40
N PHE A 18 1.26 16.96 16.68
CA PHE A 18 1.92 16.11 15.68
C PHE A 18 0.94 15.11 15.06
N TYR A 19 0.23 14.37 15.92
CA TYR A 19 -0.74 13.38 15.45
C TYR A 19 -1.94 14.03 14.75
N THR A 20 -2.36 15.20 15.19
CA THR A 20 -3.43 15.96 14.53
C THR A 20 -3.01 16.43 13.14
N TYR A 21 -1.78 16.96 12.99
CA TYR A 21 -1.23 17.35 11.68
C TYR A 21 -1.13 16.15 10.72
N CYS A 22 -0.59 15.02 11.19
CA CYS A 22 -0.54 13.78 10.39
C CYS A 22 -1.94 13.34 9.95
N PHE A 23 -2.90 13.36 10.86
CA PHE A 23 -4.28 12.94 10.61
C PHE A 23 -5.00 13.84 9.59
N LEU A 24 -4.71 15.12 9.61
CA LEU A 24 -5.27 16.10 8.66
C LEU A 24 -4.53 16.14 7.33
N GLY A 25 -3.47 15.33 7.15
CA GLY A 25 -2.65 15.31 5.94
C GLY A 25 -1.74 16.54 5.79
N LEU A 26 -1.43 17.23 6.90
CA LEU A 26 -0.64 18.46 6.91
C LEU A 26 0.85 18.25 7.20
N ALA A 27 1.27 17.02 7.46
CA ALA A 27 2.65 16.67 7.81
C ALA A 27 3.59 16.46 6.60
N ASN A 28 3.19 16.89 5.41
CA ASN A 28 3.96 16.77 4.17
C ASN A 28 4.62 18.10 3.80
N ASP A 29 5.68 18.07 2.98
CA ASP A 29 6.41 19.27 2.53
C ASP A 29 5.54 20.25 1.72
N ASN A 30 4.48 19.75 1.07
CA ASN A 30 3.52 20.57 0.33
C ASN A 30 2.08 20.11 0.65
N PRO A 31 1.55 20.47 1.83
CA PRO A 31 0.26 19.99 2.29
C PRO A 31 -0.89 20.61 1.48
N LYS A 32 -1.77 19.75 0.98
CA LYS A 32 -3.04 20.15 0.33
C LYS A 32 -4.20 19.86 1.28
N PRO A 33 -4.66 20.84 2.05
CA PRO A 33 -5.72 20.62 3.03
C PRO A 33 -7.04 20.24 2.34
N LEU A 34 -7.60 19.11 2.74
CA LEU A 34 -8.80 18.51 2.12
C LEU A 34 -10.10 19.24 2.49
N ASN A 35 -10.09 20.06 3.56
CA ASN A 35 -11.31 20.74 4.06
C ASN A 35 -10.96 22.04 4.80
N ASN A 36 -11.98 22.81 5.16
CA ASN A 36 -11.81 24.10 5.79
C ASN A 36 -11.21 24.03 7.21
N TYR A 37 -11.46 22.96 7.96
CA TYR A 37 -10.87 22.74 9.28
C TYR A 37 -9.36 22.50 9.16
N ALA A 38 -8.93 21.66 8.23
CA ALA A 38 -7.52 21.46 7.94
C ALA A 38 -6.84 22.76 7.48
N ARG A 39 -7.52 23.58 6.64
CA ARG A 39 -7.02 24.90 6.23
C ARG A 39 -6.85 25.86 7.43
N ALA A 40 -7.82 25.87 8.33
CA ALA A 40 -7.76 26.72 9.53
C ALA A 40 -6.57 26.32 10.42
N VAL A 41 -6.43 25.03 10.70
CA VAL A 41 -5.31 24.50 11.50
C VAL A 41 -3.95 24.75 10.83
N MET A 42 -3.87 24.61 9.50
CA MET A 42 -2.65 24.89 8.75
C MET A 42 -2.23 26.35 8.84
N LYS A 43 -3.18 27.30 8.81
CA LYS A 43 -2.92 28.73 8.92
C LYS A 43 -2.61 29.16 10.35
N ASN A 44 -3.31 28.58 11.32
CA ASN A 44 -3.11 28.87 12.73
C ASN A 44 -3.29 27.59 13.56
N PRO A 45 -2.19 27.00 14.08
CA PRO A 45 -2.22 25.80 14.91
C PRO A 45 -3.11 25.92 16.17
N GLU A 46 -3.27 27.11 16.72
CA GLU A 46 -4.14 27.33 17.89
C GLU A 46 -5.61 27.00 17.60
N MET A 47 -6.02 26.97 16.33
CA MET A 47 -7.36 26.54 15.92
C MET A 47 -7.69 25.10 16.34
N MET A 48 -6.70 24.27 16.63
CA MET A 48 -6.93 22.93 17.18
C MET A 48 -7.61 22.97 18.56
N LYS A 49 -7.54 24.08 19.28
CA LYS A 49 -8.19 24.28 20.59
C LYS A 49 -9.65 24.69 20.45
N GLU A 50 -10.06 25.19 19.27
CA GLU A 50 -11.42 25.61 19.02
C GLU A 50 -12.41 24.45 19.08
N GLN A 51 -13.56 24.68 19.70
CA GLN A 51 -14.56 23.66 19.95
C GLN A 51 -15.05 23.01 18.64
N SER A 52 -15.28 23.80 17.60
CA SER A 52 -15.74 23.34 16.29
C SER A 52 -14.73 22.41 15.61
N VAL A 53 -13.44 22.71 15.73
CA VAL A 53 -12.34 21.88 15.20
C VAL A 53 -12.23 20.58 16.00
N ARG A 54 -12.31 20.66 17.33
CA ARG A 54 -12.29 19.49 18.22
C ARG A 54 -13.46 18.55 17.95
N ASP A 55 -14.65 19.07 17.75
CA ASP A 55 -15.84 18.28 17.43
C ASP A 55 -15.73 17.63 16.03
N PHE A 56 -15.16 18.35 15.08
CA PHE A 56 -14.82 17.77 13.78
C PHE A 56 -13.82 16.61 13.93
N LEU A 57 -12.70 16.80 14.64
CA LEU A 57 -11.69 15.77 14.86
C LEU A 57 -12.28 14.54 15.56
N LYS A 58 -13.07 14.72 16.62
CA LYS A 58 -13.76 13.63 17.31
C LYS A 58 -14.66 12.82 16.37
N ARG A 59 -15.43 13.49 15.51
CA ARG A 59 -16.28 12.81 14.51
C ARG A 59 -15.44 12.01 13.49
N GLN A 60 -14.33 12.57 13.03
CA GLN A 60 -13.44 11.86 12.08
C GLN A 60 -12.76 10.67 12.75
N VAL A 61 -12.25 10.82 13.97
CA VAL A 61 -11.66 9.72 14.74
C VAL A 61 -12.69 8.60 14.99
N ARG A 62 -13.93 8.95 15.31
CA ARG A 62 -15.02 7.96 15.48
C ARG A 62 -15.23 7.17 14.19
N LYS A 63 -15.34 7.84 13.02
CA LYS A 63 -15.44 7.17 11.73
C LYS A 63 -14.25 6.25 11.45
N TYR A 64 -13.05 6.67 11.82
CA TYR A 64 -11.85 5.88 11.70
C TYR A 64 -11.91 4.62 12.59
N ILE A 65 -12.32 4.76 13.85
CA ILE A 65 -12.51 3.62 14.77
C ILE A 65 -13.57 2.65 14.23
N ASP A 66 -14.70 3.17 13.73
CA ASP A 66 -15.75 2.32 13.15
C ASP A 66 -15.25 1.58 11.91
N SER A 67 -14.44 2.22 11.08
CA SER A 67 -13.76 1.56 9.96
C SER A 67 -12.81 0.45 10.43
N MET A 68 -12.06 0.68 11.53
CA MET A 68 -11.17 -0.35 12.10
C MET A 68 -11.95 -1.56 12.63
N LYS A 69 -13.13 -1.35 13.22
CA LYS A 69 -14.02 -2.46 13.64
C LYS A 69 -14.46 -3.31 12.46
N CYS A 70 -14.53 -2.72 11.27
CA CYS A 70 -14.80 -3.42 10.01
C CYS A 70 -13.53 -4.00 9.34
N GLY A 71 -12.40 -4.06 10.06
CA GLY A 71 -11.15 -4.62 9.55
C GLY A 71 -10.25 -3.65 8.80
N LYS A 72 -10.65 -2.39 8.59
CA LYS A 72 -9.82 -1.36 7.93
C LYS A 72 -8.79 -0.79 8.91
N ILE A 73 -7.71 -1.53 9.12
CA ILE A 73 -6.60 -1.10 10.00
C ILE A 73 -5.49 -0.45 9.20
N TYR A 74 -4.73 0.43 9.86
CA TYR A 74 -3.54 1.02 9.25
C TYR A 74 -2.45 -0.03 9.07
N LEU A 75 -2.07 -0.27 7.83
CA LEU A 75 -0.97 -1.16 7.45
C LEU A 75 0.07 -0.37 6.65
N LYS A 76 1.33 -0.72 6.80
CA LYS A 76 2.38 -0.27 5.89
C LYS A 76 2.25 -1.10 4.60
N ALA A 77 1.38 -0.66 3.71
CA ALA A 77 1.09 -1.31 2.44
C ALA A 77 0.97 -0.26 1.34
N CYS A 78 1.04 -0.71 0.10
CA CYS A 78 0.83 0.13 -1.07
C CYS A 78 0.13 -0.67 -2.16
N TYR A 79 -0.54 0.03 -3.06
CA TYR A 79 -1.05 -0.55 -4.30
C TYR A 79 0.05 -0.65 -5.34
N LYS A 80 0.05 -1.77 -6.08
CA LYS A 80 0.94 -2.02 -7.20
C LYS A 80 0.13 -2.66 -8.33
N PHE A 81 0.43 -2.27 -9.57
CA PHE A 81 -0.10 -2.96 -10.74
C PHE A 81 0.63 -4.28 -10.95
N LEU A 82 -0.13 -5.34 -11.15
CA LEU A 82 0.41 -6.65 -11.42
C LEU A 82 0.93 -6.73 -12.86
N ILE A 83 2.14 -7.23 -13.04
CA ILE A 83 2.73 -7.48 -14.37
C ILE A 83 3.38 -8.86 -14.42
N PRO A 84 3.41 -9.50 -15.60
CA PRO A 84 4.15 -10.74 -15.77
C PRO A 84 5.66 -10.49 -15.77
N ASP A 85 6.44 -11.53 -15.60
CA ASP A 85 7.90 -11.49 -15.73
C ASP A 85 8.27 -11.03 -17.16
N ILE A 86 8.77 -9.80 -17.25
CA ILE A 86 9.13 -9.17 -18.53
C ILE A 86 10.29 -9.91 -19.20
N ILE A 87 11.24 -10.43 -18.41
CA ILE A 87 12.37 -11.18 -18.95
C ILE A 87 11.88 -12.47 -19.62
N MET A 88 10.95 -13.19 -18.95
CA MET A 88 10.31 -14.37 -19.53
C MET A 88 9.58 -14.04 -20.85
N MET A 89 8.91 -12.90 -20.90
CA MET A 89 8.22 -12.44 -22.09
C MET A 89 9.21 -12.14 -23.24
N LEU A 90 10.35 -11.51 -22.93
CA LEU A 90 11.40 -11.20 -23.92
C LEU A 90 12.07 -12.47 -24.45
N GLU A 91 12.34 -13.44 -23.59
CA GLU A 91 12.87 -14.77 -23.99
C GLU A 91 11.89 -15.46 -24.97
N TRP A 92 10.59 -15.44 -24.64
CA TRP A 92 9.57 -16.02 -25.51
C TRP A 92 9.47 -15.31 -26.88
N ILE A 93 9.51 -13.97 -26.89
CA ILE A 93 9.53 -13.19 -28.15
C ILE A 93 10.81 -13.50 -28.95
N GLY A 94 11.94 -13.72 -28.27
CA GLY A 94 13.20 -14.13 -28.86
C GLY A 94 13.22 -15.54 -29.45
N GLY A 95 12.13 -16.29 -29.29
CA GLY A 95 11.94 -17.63 -29.88
C GLY A 95 12.19 -18.79 -28.91
N ASP A 96 12.48 -18.53 -27.64
CA ASP A 96 12.57 -19.59 -26.64
C ASP A 96 11.16 -20.17 -26.36
N LYS A 97 10.99 -21.45 -26.65
CA LYS A 97 9.73 -22.16 -26.42
C LYS A 97 9.49 -22.54 -24.97
N ASN A 98 10.53 -22.44 -24.13
CA ASN A 98 10.43 -22.73 -22.69
C ASN A 98 11.14 -21.68 -21.84
N PRO A 99 10.72 -20.41 -21.93
CA PRO A 99 11.38 -19.31 -21.26
C PRO A 99 11.40 -19.52 -19.74
N LYS A 100 12.50 -19.15 -19.10
CA LYS A 100 12.70 -19.30 -17.65
C LYS A 100 12.33 -18.04 -16.88
N GLY A 101 12.60 -16.89 -17.48
CA GLY A 101 12.45 -15.60 -16.84
C GLY A 101 13.44 -15.32 -15.72
N ALA A 102 13.24 -14.23 -15.02
CA ALA A 102 14.11 -13.79 -13.94
C ALA A 102 13.62 -14.22 -12.55
N LEU A 103 12.34 -14.58 -12.40
CA LEU A 103 11.71 -14.89 -11.12
C LEU A 103 11.34 -16.37 -11.00
N GLU A 104 11.51 -16.93 -9.80
CA GLU A 104 10.95 -18.23 -9.44
C GLU A 104 9.46 -18.12 -9.02
N ALA A 105 8.79 -19.25 -8.83
CA ALA A 105 7.35 -19.28 -8.56
C ALA A 105 6.92 -18.61 -7.25
N ASP A 106 7.80 -18.56 -6.26
CA ASP A 106 7.63 -17.96 -4.93
C ASP A 106 8.32 -16.60 -4.80
N GLU A 107 8.81 -16.05 -5.92
CA GLU A 107 9.48 -14.76 -5.97
C GLU A 107 8.61 -13.69 -6.63
N PHE A 108 8.87 -12.44 -6.26
CA PHE A 108 8.35 -11.27 -6.94
C PHE A 108 9.43 -10.19 -7.08
N TRP A 109 9.23 -9.28 -8.00
CA TRP A 109 10.02 -8.06 -8.06
C TRP A 109 9.12 -6.83 -7.92
N ALA A 110 9.51 -5.92 -7.07
CA ALA A 110 8.97 -4.58 -6.99
C ALA A 110 10.07 -3.63 -6.53
N LYS A 111 10.19 -2.47 -7.14
CA LYS A 111 11.26 -1.51 -6.85
C LYS A 111 11.30 -1.12 -5.37
N GLY A 112 12.45 -1.31 -4.73
CA GLY A 112 12.71 -0.90 -3.35
C GLY A 112 12.12 -1.84 -2.27
N TYR A 113 11.73 -3.07 -2.63
CA TYR A 113 11.25 -4.09 -1.70
C TYR A 113 12.29 -5.18 -1.51
N GLU A 114 12.53 -5.58 -0.27
CA GLU A 114 13.46 -6.65 0.11
C GLU A 114 12.78 -7.58 1.12
N GLY A 115 13.18 -8.86 1.11
CA GLY A 115 12.66 -9.87 2.03
C GLY A 115 11.30 -10.42 1.64
N GLU A 116 10.54 -10.91 2.61
CA GLU A 116 9.23 -11.52 2.40
C GLU A 116 8.11 -10.50 2.58
N HIS A 117 7.15 -10.53 1.67
CA HIS A 117 5.97 -9.66 1.70
C HIS A 117 4.69 -10.45 1.45
N ALA A 118 3.62 -10.01 2.12
CA ALA A 118 2.28 -10.43 1.78
C ALA A 118 1.82 -9.69 0.52
N ILE A 119 1.41 -10.43 -0.49
CA ILE A 119 0.82 -9.92 -1.73
C ILE A 119 -0.62 -10.41 -1.79
N GLU A 120 -1.54 -9.47 -1.98
CA GLU A 120 -2.96 -9.73 -1.85
C GLU A 120 -3.74 -8.92 -2.89
N ARG A 121 -4.82 -9.49 -3.38
CA ARG A 121 -5.78 -8.82 -4.26
C ARG A 121 -7.15 -8.73 -3.59
N ASN A 122 -7.82 -7.61 -3.71
CA ASN A 122 -9.21 -7.45 -3.26
C ASN A 122 -10.20 -7.75 -4.41
N PRO A 123 -11.35 -8.38 -4.09
CA PRO A 123 -11.79 -8.86 -2.78
C PRO A 123 -11.18 -10.20 -2.38
N HIS A 124 -10.95 -10.40 -1.08
CA HIS A 124 -10.58 -11.72 -0.53
C HIS A 124 -11.80 -12.56 -0.24
N ILE A 125 -11.72 -13.84 -0.56
CA ILE A 125 -12.78 -14.84 -0.27
C ILE A 125 -12.28 -15.90 0.70
N CYS A 126 -11.01 -16.31 0.60
CA CYS A 126 -10.46 -17.35 1.44
C CYS A 126 -8.98 -17.10 1.84
N LYS A 127 -8.51 -17.85 2.84
CA LYS A 127 -7.16 -17.74 3.38
C LYS A 127 -6.05 -18.09 2.37
N SER A 128 -6.34 -18.92 1.37
CA SER A 128 -5.36 -19.32 0.35
C SER A 128 -4.97 -18.19 -0.60
N GLU A 129 -5.71 -17.09 -0.58
CA GLU A 129 -5.44 -15.91 -1.41
C GLU A 129 -4.35 -14.99 -0.82
N HIS A 130 -3.97 -15.20 0.45
CA HIS A 130 -2.82 -14.53 1.04
C HIS A 130 -1.54 -15.21 0.59
N LEU A 131 -0.77 -14.54 -0.25
CA LEU A 131 0.51 -15.04 -0.74
C LEU A 131 1.64 -14.39 0.04
N ILE A 132 2.57 -15.20 0.51
CA ILE A 132 3.86 -14.72 1.02
C ILE A 132 4.89 -15.03 -0.05
N LEU A 133 5.44 -13.98 -0.66
CA LEU A 133 6.44 -14.09 -1.71
C LEU A 133 7.71 -13.36 -1.29
N LYS A 134 8.85 -13.80 -1.83
CA LYS A 134 10.15 -13.22 -1.54
C LYS A 134 10.55 -12.23 -2.63
N ALA A 135 10.95 -11.05 -2.23
CA ALA A 135 11.46 -10.05 -3.17
C ALA A 135 12.82 -10.49 -3.73
N LYS A 136 12.97 -10.45 -5.05
CA LYS A 136 14.21 -10.74 -5.76
C LYS A 136 14.70 -9.51 -6.50
N HIS A 137 15.99 -9.22 -6.36
CA HIS A 137 16.69 -8.19 -7.08
C HIS A 137 17.89 -8.79 -7.81
N THR A 138 18.01 -8.49 -9.09
CA THR A 138 19.16 -8.82 -9.93
C THR A 138 19.56 -7.59 -10.72
N GLU A 139 20.81 -7.51 -11.15
CA GLU A 139 21.28 -6.41 -12.02
C GLU A 139 20.45 -6.32 -13.31
N GLU A 140 20.02 -7.45 -13.83
CA GLU A 140 19.18 -7.54 -15.01
C GLU A 140 17.80 -6.91 -14.78
N LEU A 141 17.12 -7.27 -13.68
CA LEU A 141 15.82 -6.70 -13.32
C LEU A 141 15.93 -5.19 -13.08
N GLU A 142 16.97 -4.74 -12.40
CA GLU A 142 17.18 -3.30 -12.19
C GLU A 142 17.46 -2.56 -13.50
N ARG A 143 18.23 -3.17 -14.41
CA ARG A 143 18.54 -2.57 -15.71
C ARG A 143 17.32 -2.41 -16.60
N TYR A 144 16.45 -3.42 -16.69
CA TYR A 144 15.31 -3.41 -17.59
C TYR A 144 14.02 -2.89 -16.94
N CYS A 145 13.84 -3.09 -15.64
CA CYS A 145 12.61 -2.79 -14.92
C CYS A 145 12.75 -1.67 -13.88
N GLY A 146 13.97 -1.21 -13.58
CA GLY A 146 14.23 -0.23 -12.51
C GLY A 146 13.54 1.13 -12.67
N HIS A 147 12.99 1.44 -13.85
CA HIS A 147 12.15 2.62 -14.10
C HIS A 147 10.68 2.43 -13.67
N LEU A 148 10.23 1.17 -13.45
CA LEU A 148 8.86 0.83 -13.06
C LEU A 148 8.70 1.03 -11.54
N VAL A 149 7.86 1.98 -11.14
CA VAL A 149 7.72 2.36 -9.71
C VAL A 149 6.52 1.68 -9.04
N ASN A 150 5.39 1.63 -9.73
CA ASN A 150 4.12 1.17 -9.17
C ASN A 150 3.71 -0.23 -9.65
N THR A 151 4.68 -1.09 -9.90
CA THR A 151 4.44 -2.44 -10.41
C THR A 151 4.92 -3.51 -9.44
N CYS A 152 4.25 -4.65 -9.47
CA CYS A 152 4.64 -5.91 -8.85
C CYS A 152 4.73 -6.97 -9.94
N MET A 153 5.94 -7.45 -10.21
CA MET A 153 6.19 -8.46 -11.22
C MET A 153 6.14 -9.84 -10.60
N LEU A 154 5.42 -10.76 -11.21
CA LEU A 154 5.34 -12.17 -10.82
C LEU A 154 5.86 -13.08 -11.93
N ASN A 155 6.35 -14.25 -11.55
CA ASN A 155 6.71 -15.28 -12.52
C ASN A 155 5.49 -15.65 -13.37
N GLY A 156 5.65 -15.62 -14.70
CA GLY A 156 4.57 -15.86 -15.65
C GLY A 156 4.00 -17.29 -15.67
N LYS A 157 4.70 -18.25 -15.07
CA LYS A 157 4.26 -19.65 -14.91
C LYS A 157 3.80 -19.97 -13.49
N SER A 158 3.89 -19.02 -12.56
CA SER A 158 3.46 -19.21 -11.18
C SER A 158 1.94 -19.36 -11.08
N PRO A 159 1.43 -20.22 -10.19
CA PRO A 159 -0.01 -20.28 -9.87
C PRO A 159 -0.48 -19.09 -9.01
N SER A 160 0.40 -18.16 -8.68
CA SER A 160 0.09 -17.03 -7.80
C SER A 160 -1.10 -16.18 -8.26
N PRO A 161 -1.22 -15.79 -9.54
CA PRO A 161 -2.39 -15.05 -10.01
C PRO A 161 -3.71 -15.83 -9.82
N GLN A 162 -3.73 -17.12 -10.12
CA GLN A 162 -4.92 -17.96 -9.92
C GLN A 162 -5.29 -18.05 -8.44
N ARG A 163 -4.30 -18.13 -7.54
CA ARG A 163 -4.53 -18.14 -6.08
C ARG A 163 -5.05 -16.81 -5.56
N MET A 164 -4.72 -15.68 -6.20
CA MET A 164 -5.24 -14.36 -5.90
C MET A 164 -6.61 -14.10 -6.55
N ASN A 165 -7.52 -15.05 -6.46
CA ASN A 165 -8.88 -14.95 -7.01
C ASN A 165 -8.90 -14.71 -8.54
N GLY A 166 -7.99 -15.36 -9.26
CA GLY A 166 -7.88 -15.22 -10.71
C GLY A 166 -7.39 -13.84 -11.15
N ALA A 167 -6.46 -13.25 -10.40
CA ALA A 167 -5.80 -12.02 -10.82
C ALA A 167 -5.23 -12.16 -12.23
N ASP A 168 -5.35 -11.13 -13.03
CA ASP A 168 -4.77 -11.04 -14.36
C ASP A 168 -3.87 -9.79 -14.51
N TYR A 169 -3.41 -9.51 -15.69
CA TYR A 169 -2.44 -8.45 -15.95
C TYR A 169 -3.06 -7.26 -16.69
N ASP A 170 -4.36 -7.04 -16.53
CA ASP A 170 -5.12 -5.99 -17.21
C ASP A 170 -5.33 -4.73 -16.38
N GLY A 171 -4.75 -4.69 -15.20
CA GLY A 171 -4.81 -3.53 -14.30
C GLY A 171 -5.14 -3.86 -12.85
N ASP A 172 -5.08 -5.13 -12.50
CA ASP A 172 -5.20 -5.62 -11.12
C ASP A 172 -4.09 -5.12 -10.19
#